data_e4d8354f9d8be8a55c04f1aea7fbe255
#
_entry.id   e4d8354f9d8be8a55c04f1aea7fbe255
#
_cell.length_a   1.000
_cell.length_b   1.000
_cell.length_c   1.000
_cell.angle_alpha   90.00
_cell.angle_beta   90.00
_cell.angle_gamma   90.00
#
_symmetry.space_group_name_H-M   'P 1'
#
loop_
_entity.id
_entity.type
_entity.pdbx_description
1 polymer ?
#
loop_
_entity_poly.entity_id
_entity_poly.type
_entity_poly.pdbx_seq_one_letter_code
_entity_poly.pdbx_strand_id
1 'polypeptide(L)'
;MTREPLPGRRQQVVSELVVGNGIYTIGVGFHPDGRAAEVFIDSHKLSSTSDTNARDVAILISLCLQNGVGLDALRKAISREADDSAAGVAGAALDFIQELGAYPLPPSLQPAPSTNGE
;
A
#
# COMPACT_ATOMS: atom_id res chain seq x y z
N MET A 1 -12.56 18.74 -13.72
CA MET A 1 -11.88 18.74 -13.48
C MET A 1 -10.98 18.59 -13.88
N THR A 2 -10.55 18.70 -13.92
CA THR A 2 -9.60 18.55 -14.33
C THR A 2 -8.81 17.81 -13.68
N ARG A 3 -8.27 17.08 -14.15
CA ARG A 3 -7.51 16.32 -13.68
C ARG A 3 -6.51 16.97 -13.03
N GLU A 4 -6.24 16.60 -12.05
CA GLU A 4 -5.37 17.08 -11.38
C GLU A 4 -4.16 16.67 -11.60
N PRO A 5 -3.36 17.21 -11.88
CA PRO A 5 -2.13 16.80 -12.19
C PRO A 5 -1.34 16.67 -11.10
N LEU A 6 -1.46 16.30 -10.27
CA LEU A 6 -0.70 16.29 -9.33
C LEU A 6 0.12 15.38 -8.99
N PRO A 7 0.62 14.53 -9.81
CA PRO A 7 1.47 13.51 -9.42
C PRO A 7 2.54 13.89 -8.46
N GLY A 8 3.16 14.91 -8.66
CA GLY A 8 4.22 15.30 -7.78
C GLY A 8 3.76 15.80 -6.45
N ARG A 9 2.46 15.96 -6.32
CA ARG A 9 1.96 16.41 -5.13
C ARG A 9 1.27 15.38 -4.37
N ARG A 10 1.10 14.15 -4.88
CA ARG A 10 0.48 13.13 -4.17
C ARG A 10 1.31 12.70 -3.03
N GLN A 11 0.73 12.43 -1.89
CA GLN A 11 1.41 11.85 -0.77
C GLN A 11 1.69 10.39 -1.06
N GLN A 12 2.89 9.96 -0.77
CA GLN A 12 3.29 8.59 -1.01
C GLN A 12 4.26 8.16 0.06
N VAL A 13 4.13 6.95 0.54
CA VAL A 13 5.03 6.39 1.53
C VAL A 13 5.73 5.21 0.90
N VAL A 14 7.05 5.14 1.02
CA VAL A 14 7.84 4.05 0.49
C VAL A 14 8.62 3.43 1.64
N SER A 15 8.62 2.12 1.72
CA SER A 15 9.30 1.41 2.81
C SER A 15 9.75 0.05 2.32
N GLU A 16 10.48 -0.65 3.15
CA GLU A 16 10.81 -2.04 2.89
C GLU A 16 9.88 -2.95 3.65
N LEU A 17 9.59 -4.10 3.05
CA LEU A 17 8.89 -5.18 3.72
C LEU A 17 9.80 -6.38 3.73
N VAL A 18 9.91 -7.05 4.87
CA VAL A 18 10.64 -8.29 4.95
C VAL A 18 9.65 -9.40 5.21
N VAL A 19 9.58 -10.39 4.34
CA VAL A 19 8.65 -11.49 4.45
C VAL A 19 9.45 -12.77 4.28
N GLY A 20 9.61 -13.52 5.34
CA GLY A 20 10.46 -14.70 5.31
C GLY A 20 11.87 -14.29 4.96
N ASN A 21 12.40 -14.84 3.88
CA ASN A 21 13.73 -14.49 3.40
C ASN A 21 13.70 -13.43 2.32
N GLY A 22 12.53 -12.94 1.97
CA GLY A 22 12.40 -11.97 0.88
C GLY A 22 12.40 -10.55 1.39
N ILE A 23 12.99 -9.67 0.61
CA ILE A 23 13.00 -8.24 0.89
C ILE A 23 12.31 -7.57 -0.29
N TYR A 24 11.37 -6.70 0.01
CA TYR A 24 10.56 -6.03 -1.00
C TYR A 24 10.51 -4.55 -0.71
N THR A 25 10.33 -3.76 -1.74
CA THR A 25 10.03 -2.34 -1.58
C THR A 25 8.54 -2.17 -1.80
N ILE A 26 7.86 -1.51 -0.89
CA ILE A 26 6.45 -1.20 -1.04
C ILE A 26 6.27 0.31 -1.11
N GLY A 27 5.44 0.75 -2.05
CA GLY A 27 5.03 2.15 -2.11
C GLY A 27 3.53 2.21 -1.99
N VAL A 28 3.01 3.13 -1.19
CA VAL A 28 1.57 3.33 -1.02
C VAL A 28 1.27 4.79 -1.33
N GLY A 29 0.40 5.00 -2.31
CA GLY A 29 -0.08 6.33 -2.64
C GLY A 29 -1.47 6.53 -2.08
N PHE A 30 -1.82 7.75 -1.74
CA PHE A 30 -3.06 8.06 -1.05
C PHE A 30 -3.92 9.01 -1.84
N HIS A 31 -5.23 8.87 -1.66
CA HIS A 31 -6.17 9.88 -2.11
C HIS A 31 -5.99 11.13 -1.26
N PRO A 32 -6.47 12.28 -1.74
CA PRO A 32 -6.38 13.50 -0.94
C PRO A 32 -7.05 13.38 0.43
N ASP A 33 -8.02 12.50 0.59
CA ASP A 33 -8.69 12.33 1.86
C ASP A 33 -7.95 11.36 2.80
N GLY A 34 -6.78 10.89 2.39
CA GLY A 34 -5.97 10.04 3.26
C GLY A 34 -6.14 8.55 3.09
N ARG A 35 -7.10 8.11 2.27
CA ARG A 35 -7.28 6.68 2.05
C ARG A 35 -6.24 6.17 1.08
N ALA A 36 -5.76 4.96 1.31
CA ALA A 36 -4.81 4.35 0.38
C ALA A 36 -5.47 4.14 -0.98
N ALA A 37 -4.78 4.49 -2.04
CA ALA A 37 -5.31 4.44 -3.39
C ALA A 37 -4.55 3.49 -4.29
N GLU A 38 -3.23 3.46 -4.17
CA GLU A 38 -2.38 2.66 -5.02
C GLU A 38 -1.31 1.99 -4.22
N VAL A 39 -0.91 0.82 -4.63
CA VAL A 39 0.16 0.08 -3.98
C VAL A 39 1.09 -0.43 -5.05
N PHE A 40 2.38 -0.31 -4.81
CA PHE A 40 3.41 -0.86 -5.68
C PHE A 40 4.30 -1.74 -4.83
N ILE A 41 4.67 -2.90 -5.30
CA ILE A 41 5.57 -3.79 -4.59
C ILE A 41 6.56 -4.37 -5.59
N ASP A 42 7.85 -4.25 -5.28
CA ASP A 42 8.90 -4.85 -6.08
C ASP A 42 9.76 -5.72 -5.19
N SER A 43 10.12 -6.88 -5.66
CA SER A 43 11.07 -7.72 -4.96
C SER A 43 12.48 -7.21 -5.22
N HIS A 44 13.35 -7.30 -4.22
CA HIS A 44 14.75 -6.97 -4.43
C HIS A 44 15.43 -8.04 -5.29
N LYS A 45 14.76 -9.19 -5.51
CA LYS A 45 15.27 -10.20 -6.38
C LYS A 45 14.61 -10.05 -7.73
N LEU A 46 15.20 -9.27 -8.60
CA LEU A 46 14.61 -8.93 -9.88
C LEU A 46 14.47 -10.14 -10.78
N SER A 47 13.51 -10.08 -11.68
CA SER A 47 13.27 -11.10 -12.71
C SER A 47 13.00 -12.47 -12.12
N SER A 48 12.42 -12.50 -10.95
CA SER A 48 12.11 -13.76 -10.28
C SER A 48 10.61 -13.94 -10.21
N THR A 49 10.18 -15.15 -9.86
CA THR A 49 8.78 -15.42 -9.59
C THR A 49 8.30 -14.55 -8.43
N SER A 50 9.15 -14.33 -7.44
CA SER A 50 8.81 -13.48 -6.31
C SER A 50 8.50 -12.05 -6.76
N ASP A 51 9.28 -11.54 -7.72
CA ASP A 51 9.05 -10.20 -8.23
C ASP A 51 7.72 -10.12 -8.98
N THR A 52 7.46 -11.08 -9.85
CA THR A 52 6.20 -11.11 -10.58
C THR A 52 5.02 -11.20 -9.63
N ASN A 53 5.08 -12.10 -8.66
CA ASN A 53 4.00 -12.28 -7.72
C ASN A 53 3.79 -11.02 -6.87
N ALA A 54 4.85 -10.37 -6.46
CA ALA A 54 4.74 -9.14 -5.67
C ALA A 54 4.04 -8.04 -6.47
N ARG A 55 4.42 -7.88 -7.74
CA ARG A 55 3.80 -6.88 -8.59
C ARG A 55 2.33 -7.18 -8.82
N ASP A 56 2.00 -8.44 -9.05
CA ASP A 56 0.61 -8.83 -9.27
C ASP A 56 -0.22 -8.60 -8.02
N VAL A 57 0.32 -8.92 -6.85
CA VAL A 57 -0.36 -8.67 -5.59
C VAL A 57 -0.65 -7.18 -5.45
N ALA A 58 0.33 -6.34 -5.76
CA ALA A 58 0.14 -4.89 -5.64
C ALA A 58 -0.95 -4.40 -6.58
N ILE A 59 -0.99 -4.91 -7.80
CA ILE A 59 -2.02 -4.56 -8.76
C ILE A 59 -3.40 -4.96 -8.24
N LEU A 60 -3.52 -6.18 -7.73
CA LEU A 60 -4.80 -6.66 -7.22
C LEU A 60 -5.26 -5.86 -6.01
N ILE A 61 -4.35 -5.54 -5.11
CA ILE A 61 -4.71 -4.72 -3.96
C ILE A 61 -5.16 -3.34 -4.41
N SER A 62 -4.44 -2.73 -5.34
CA SER A 62 -4.81 -1.41 -5.86
C SER A 62 -6.19 -1.42 -6.46
N LEU A 63 -6.50 -2.43 -7.28
CA LEU A 63 -7.80 -2.53 -7.90
C LEU A 63 -8.90 -2.74 -6.85
N CYS A 64 -8.64 -3.54 -5.84
CA CYS A 64 -9.62 -3.74 -4.77
C CYS A 64 -9.91 -2.43 -4.05
N LEU A 65 -8.87 -1.71 -3.67
CA LEU A 65 -9.05 -0.45 -2.94
C LEU A 65 -9.78 0.57 -3.80
N GLN A 66 -9.41 0.66 -5.08
CA GLN A 66 -10.02 1.62 -5.98
C GLN A 66 -11.47 1.29 -6.28
N ASN A 67 -11.88 0.05 -6.07
CA ASN A 67 -13.24 -0.38 -6.32
C ASN A 67 -14.04 -0.56 -5.03
N GLY A 68 -13.55 0.00 -3.94
CA GLY A 68 -14.35 0.07 -2.72
C GLY A 68 -14.26 -1.14 -1.81
N VAL A 69 -13.36 -2.07 -2.07
CA VAL A 69 -13.21 -3.20 -1.17
C VAL A 69 -12.47 -2.71 0.07
N GLY A 70 -13.02 -2.99 1.24
CA GLY A 70 -12.44 -2.51 2.47
C GLY A 70 -11.15 -3.21 2.83
N LEU A 71 -10.22 -2.48 3.42
CA LEU A 71 -8.95 -3.03 3.85
C LEU A 71 -9.15 -4.16 4.86
N ASP A 72 -10.10 -3.99 5.79
CA ASP A 72 -10.39 -5.03 6.78
C ASP A 72 -10.84 -6.33 6.12
N ALA A 73 -11.65 -6.25 5.08
CA ALA A 73 -12.12 -7.44 4.40
C ALA A 73 -10.95 -8.18 3.75
N LEU A 74 -10.03 -7.44 3.16
CA LEU A 74 -8.86 -8.03 2.55
C LEU A 74 -7.97 -8.67 3.60
N ARG A 75 -7.75 -7.99 4.70
CA ARG A 75 -6.88 -8.51 5.77
C ARG A 75 -7.43 -9.77 6.37
N LYS A 76 -8.75 -9.88 6.49
CA LYS A 76 -9.38 -11.07 7.05
C LYS A 76 -9.35 -12.25 6.09
N ALA A 77 -9.32 -11.97 4.80
CA ALA A 77 -9.38 -13.04 3.80
C ALA A 77 -8.03 -13.63 3.47
N ILE A 78 -6.95 -12.86 3.70
CA ILE A 78 -5.64 -13.28 3.24
C ILE A 78 -5.02 -14.28 4.20
N SER A 79 -4.11 -15.10 3.68
CA SER A 79 -3.49 -16.18 4.46
C SER A 79 -2.65 -15.66 5.61
N ARG A 80 -2.75 -16.34 6.75
CA ARG A 80 -2.00 -16.00 7.95
C ARG A 80 -1.27 -17.20 8.48
N GLU A 81 -0.17 -16.95 9.19
CA GLU A 81 0.51 -18.00 9.92
C GLU A 81 -0.26 -18.28 11.20
N ALA A 82 0.12 -19.33 11.89
CA ALA A 82 -0.58 -19.74 13.11
C ALA A 82 -0.59 -18.66 14.19
N ASP A 83 0.42 -17.80 14.20
CA ASP A 83 0.49 -16.70 15.18
C ASP A 83 -0.17 -15.42 14.67
N ASP A 84 -0.94 -15.53 13.59
CA ASP A 84 -1.66 -14.44 12.98
C ASP A 84 -0.76 -13.44 12.22
N SER A 85 0.51 -13.70 12.10
CA SER A 85 1.37 -12.88 11.26
C SER A 85 1.10 -13.15 9.79
N ALA A 86 1.53 -12.26 8.92
CA ALA A 86 1.31 -12.41 7.49
C ALA A 86 2.06 -13.64 6.96
N ALA A 87 1.39 -14.46 6.19
CA ALA A 87 2.01 -15.63 5.59
C ALA A 87 2.78 -15.29 4.32
N GLY A 88 2.45 -14.20 3.67
CA GLY A 88 3.09 -13.84 2.42
C GLY A 88 3.10 -12.33 2.20
N VAL A 89 3.54 -11.93 1.02
CA VAL A 89 3.71 -10.51 0.73
C VAL A 89 2.35 -9.78 0.74
N ALA A 90 1.28 -10.45 0.34
CA ALA A 90 -0.03 -9.81 0.34
C ALA A 90 -0.45 -9.41 1.75
N GLY A 91 -0.35 -10.33 2.70
CA GLY A 91 -0.69 -10.02 4.09
C GLY A 91 0.21 -8.97 4.68
N ALA A 92 1.50 -9.05 4.38
CA ALA A 92 2.46 -8.08 4.89
C ALA A 92 2.15 -6.68 4.36
N ALA A 93 1.78 -6.58 3.07
CA ALA A 93 1.45 -5.29 2.47
C ALA A 93 0.17 -4.72 3.10
N LEU A 94 -0.85 -5.55 3.27
CA LEU A 94 -2.10 -5.10 3.85
C LEU A 94 -1.91 -4.65 5.30
N ASP A 95 -1.09 -5.35 6.05
CA ASP A 95 -0.80 -4.97 7.43
C ASP A 95 -0.03 -3.65 7.48
N PHE A 96 0.90 -3.46 6.55
CA PHE A 96 1.63 -2.21 6.46
C PHE A 96 0.69 -1.04 6.18
N ILE A 97 -0.24 -1.22 5.25
CA ILE A 97 -1.22 -0.18 4.94
C ILE A 97 -2.08 0.12 6.17
N GLN A 98 -2.48 -0.91 6.90
CA GLN A 98 -3.27 -0.74 8.11
C GLN A 98 -2.50 0.08 9.15
N GLU A 99 -1.22 -0.20 9.30
CA GLU A 99 -0.40 0.55 10.25
C GLU A 99 -0.30 2.02 9.87
N LEU A 100 -0.18 2.32 8.60
CA LEU A 100 -0.14 3.71 8.16
C LEU A 100 -1.43 4.44 8.49
N GLY A 101 -2.55 3.72 8.43
CA GLY A 101 -3.82 4.33 8.79
C GLY A 101 -4.03 4.48 10.29
N ALA A 102 -3.35 3.64 11.08
CA ALA A 102 -3.50 3.68 12.53
C ALA A 102 -2.72 4.82 13.16
N TYR A 103 -1.69 5.30 12.51
CA TYR A 103 -0.87 6.38 13.04
C TYR A 103 -1.01 7.60 12.17
N PRO A 104 -1.07 8.79 12.78
CA PRO A 104 -1.05 9.99 11.95
C PRO A 104 0.25 10.01 11.18
N LEU A 105 0.17 10.29 9.91
CA LEU A 105 1.37 10.45 9.13
C LEU A 105 2.10 11.70 9.60
N PRO A 106 3.44 11.74 9.50
CA PRO A 106 4.16 12.98 9.75
C PRO A 106 3.63 14.08 8.84
N PRO A 107 3.72 15.33 9.25
CA PRO A 107 3.19 16.42 8.41
C PRO A 107 3.70 16.38 6.98
N SER A 108 4.95 15.94 6.78
CA SER A 108 5.51 15.89 5.44
C SER A 108 4.90 14.79 4.58
N LEU A 109 4.21 13.84 5.20
CA LEU A 109 3.60 12.74 4.47
C LEU A 109 2.09 12.79 4.47
N GLN A 110 1.50 13.73 5.16
CA GLN A 110 0.04 13.86 5.18
C GLN A 110 -0.44 14.46 3.87
N PRO A 111 -1.64 14.12 3.43
CA PRO A 111 -2.19 14.74 2.24
C PRO A 111 -2.29 16.25 2.43
N ALA A 112 -2.15 17.00 1.35
CA ALA A 112 -2.25 18.44 1.43
C ALA A 112 -3.63 18.82 1.92
N PRO A 113 -3.72 19.92 2.68
CA PRO A 113 -5.01 20.40 3.14
C PRO A 113 -5.86 20.77 1.95
N SER A 114 -7.06 20.53 2.09
CA SER A 114 -7.88 20.95 1.04
C SER A 114 -8.06 22.39 1.08
N THR A 115 -7.90 23.08 1.23
CA THR A 115 -7.97 24.22 0.99
C THR A 115 -7.55 24.94 0.70
N ASN A 116 -7.77 24.64 0.57
CA ASN A 116 -7.24 25.04 0.19
C ASN A 116 -7.20 25.69 -0.09
N GLY A 117 -7.45 25.93 0.04
CA GLY A 117 -7.20 26.35 -0.16
C GLY A 117 -7.35 26.75 -0.28
N GLU A 118 -7.68 26.43 -0.01
CA GLU A 118 -7.73 26.36 -0.05
C GLU A 118 -7.81 26.47 -0.02
#